data_d2599355bf7bd3d9e790afd78679dd7c
#
_entry.id   d2599355bf7bd3d9e790afd78679dd7c
#
_cell.length_a   1.000
_cell.length_b   1.000
_cell.length_c   1.000
_cell.angle_alpha   90.00
_cell.angle_beta   90.00
_cell.angle_gamma   90.00
#
_symmetry.space_group_name_H-M   'P 1'
#
loop_
_entity.id
_entity.type
_entity.pdbx_description
1 polymer ?
#
loop_
_entity_poly.entity_id
_entity_poly.type
_entity_poly.pdbx_seq_one_letter_code
_entity_poly.pdbx_strand_id
1 'polypeptide(L)'
;MGTLHHHPFLIRYQGGAGDHVVQIRAGRTVRSGVGQSFWLRAGRCALAEVPTANRAHSFLVQTTTADQQNINAQVSVTYHIEDAEAAAVHYDFGLYPREAGADAQGLWQIDETVTRIAFSALASAIGEMTLTDAISGSLERVGRVLVQAFEADDQLRATGVAVVDARLLSLRPDEGVESSLRAPLLEQLQAEADRALYERRALAV
;
A
#
# COMPACT_ATOMS: atom_id res chain seq x y z
N MET A 1 17.75 -10.79 -0.91
CA MET A 1 17.49 -11.77 -1.98
C MET A 1 18.50 -12.88 -1.91
N GLY A 2 18.02 -14.11 -1.77
CA GLY A 2 18.88 -15.29 -1.79
C GLY A 2 19.34 -15.62 -3.20
N THR A 3 20.45 -16.33 -3.29
CA THR A 3 21.03 -16.76 -4.55
C THR A 3 20.95 -18.29 -4.70
N LEU A 4 20.61 -18.74 -5.91
CA LEU A 4 20.60 -20.15 -6.29
C LEU A 4 21.83 -20.45 -7.15
N HIS A 5 22.69 -21.35 -6.68
CA HIS A 5 23.82 -21.85 -7.46
C HIS A 5 23.49 -23.25 -7.97
N HIS A 6 23.36 -23.39 -9.28
CA HIS A 6 23.02 -24.65 -9.95
C HIS A 6 24.26 -25.51 -10.16
N HIS A 7 24.20 -26.75 -9.69
CA HIS A 7 25.13 -27.82 -9.97
C HIS A 7 24.40 -28.98 -10.68
N PRO A 8 25.04 -29.89 -11.35
CA PRO A 8 24.37 -30.91 -12.21
C PRO A 8 23.27 -31.71 -11.53
N PHE A 9 23.34 -31.95 -10.22
CA PHE A 9 22.34 -32.74 -9.48
C PHE A 9 21.86 -32.08 -8.17
N LEU A 10 22.49 -30.98 -7.78
CA LEU A 10 22.23 -30.28 -6.53
C LEU A 10 22.15 -28.78 -6.80
N ILE A 11 21.32 -28.11 -6.03
CA ILE A 11 21.22 -26.66 -6.04
C ILE A 11 21.63 -26.18 -4.65
N ARG A 12 22.55 -25.22 -4.57
CA ARG A 12 22.88 -24.53 -3.33
C ARG A 12 22.04 -23.28 -3.25
N TYR A 13 21.24 -23.19 -2.21
CA TYR A 13 20.56 -21.96 -1.82
C TYR A 13 21.39 -21.23 -0.77
N GLN A 14 21.52 -19.92 -0.92
CA GLN A 14 22.13 -19.01 0.04
C GLN A 14 21.19 -17.85 0.26
N GLY A 15 20.51 -17.83 1.42
CA GLY A 15 19.53 -16.82 1.78
C GLY A 15 20.14 -15.49 2.19
N GLY A 16 19.42 -14.40 1.94
CA GLY A 16 19.72 -13.07 2.47
C GLY A 16 19.40 -12.98 3.97
N ALA A 17 20.00 -12.00 4.64
CA ALA A 17 19.83 -11.81 6.09
C ALA A 17 18.41 -11.39 6.49
N GLY A 18 17.63 -10.76 5.59
CA GLY A 18 16.27 -10.28 5.83
C GLY A 18 15.18 -11.12 5.17
N ASP A 19 15.54 -12.25 4.54
CA ASP A 19 14.61 -13.06 3.79
C ASP A 19 14.36 -14.38 4.51
N HIS A 20 13.10 -14.70 4.70
CA HIS A 20 12.65 -15.94 5.30
C HIS A 20 12.44 -16.98 4.20
N VAL A 21 13.21 -18.06 4.22
CA VAL A 21 13.03 -19.14 3.25
C VAL A 21 12.13 -20.23 3.81
N VAL A 22 11.19 -20.68 2.99
CA VAL A 22 10.31 -21.82 3.26
C VAL A 22 10.57 -22.90 2.22
N GLN A 23 11.05 -24.05 2.66
CA GLN A 23 11.25 -25.22 1.82
C GLN A 23 10.08 -26.18 1.97
N ILE A 24 9.37 -26.41 0.85
CA ILE A 24 8.20 -27.30 0.81
C ILE A 24 8.58 -28.56 0.03
N ARG A 25 8.28 -29.73 0.62
CA ARG A 25 8.48 -31.04 -0.02
C ARG A 25 7.26 -31.92 0.22
N ALA A 26 6.69 -32.44 -0.86
CA ALA A 26 5.48 -33.28 -0.80
C ALA A 26 4.32 -32.63 0.00
N GLY A 27 4.12 -31.30 -0.18
CA GLY A 27 3.06 -30.55 0.50
C GLY A 27 3.29 -30.28 1.99
N ARG A 28 4.51 -30.49 2.51
CA ARG A 28 4.86 -30.21 3.91
C ARG A 28 6.08 -29.29 3.97
N THR A 29 6.06 -28.34 4.89
CA THR A 29 7.22 -27.52 5.24
C THR A 29 8.29 -28.42 5.86
N VAL A 30 9.45 -28.49 5.24
CA VAL A 30 10.60 -29.27 5.72
C VAL A 30 11.59 -28.37 6.44
N ARG A 31 11.71 -27.12 6.00
CA ARG A 31 12.61 -26.11 6.54
C ARG A 31 11.97 -24.74 6.44
N SER A 32 12.15 -23.96 7.49
CA SER A 32 11.69 -22.58 7.55
C SER A 32 12.67 -21.78 8.40
N GLY A 33 13.04 -20.57 7.98
CA GLY A 33 13.91 -19.69 8.75
C GLY A 33 14.62 -18.62 7.92
N VAL A 34 15.14 -17.63 8.62
CA VAL A 34 15.85 -16.47 8.04
C VAL A 34 17.33 -16.78 7.85
N GLY A 35 17.94 -16.28 6.76
CA GLY A 35 19.38 -16.34 6.53
C GLY A 35 19.96 -17.73 6.35
N GLN A 36 19.16 -18.72 5.97
CA GLN A 36 19.59 -20.10 5.83
C GLN A 36 20.35 -20.35 4.53
N SER A 37 21.34 -21.24 4.60
CA SER A 37 22.05 -21.77 3.42
C SER A 37 22.04 -23.28 3.47
N PHE A 38 21.63 -23.94 2.38
CA PHE A 38 21.58 -25.39 2.31
C PHE A 38 21.63 -25.92 0.87
N TRP A 39 21.84 -27.24 0.76
CA TRP A 39 21.78 -27.95 -0.51
C TRP A 39 20.44 -28.62 -0.69
N LEU A 40 19.90 -28.57 -1.91
CA LEU A 40 18.65 -29.22 -2.28
C LEU A 40 18.82 -30.04 -3.57
N ARG A 41 18.02 -31.05 -3.72
CA ARG A 41 17.95 -31.83 -4.97
C ARG A 41 16.98 -31.16 -5.93
N ALA A 42 17.43 -30.93 -7.16
CA ALA A 42 16.60 -30.42 -8.23
C ALA A 42 15.33 -31.29 -8.42
N GLY A 43 14.17 -30.63 -8.61
CA GLY A 43 12.90 -31.28 -8.95
C GLY A 43 12.15 -31.98 -7.80
N ARG A 44 12.66 -31.95 -6.57
CA ARG A 44 12.03 -32.65 -5.41
C ARG A 44 11.48 -31.74 -4.32
N CYS A 45 11.63 -30.43 -4.45
CA CYS A 45 11.15 -29.44 -3.48
C CYS A 45 10.78 -28.16 -4.18
N ALA A 46 9.93 -27.38 -3.56
CA ALA A 46 9.69 -25.97 -3.88
C ALA A 46 10.37 -25.11 -2.80
N LEU A 47 10.86 -23.94 -3.21
CA LEU A 47 11.37 -22.91 -2.32
C LEU A 47 10.55 -21.66 -2.50
N ALA A 48 10.12 -21.08 -1.40
CA ALA A 48 9.57 -19.73 -1.34
C ALA A 48 10.53 -18.86 -0.53
N GLU A 49 10.76 -17.64 -0.98
CA GLU A 49 11.55 -16.64 -0.27
C GLU A 49 10.65 -15.45 0.04
N VAL A 50 10.39 -15.24 1.32
CA VAL A 50 9.44 -14.26 1.82
C VAL A 50 10.23 -13.13 2.49
N PRO A 51 10.16 -11.89 1.99
CA PRO A 51 10.81 -10.75 2.63
C PRO A 51 10.09 -10.39 3.94
N THR A 52 10.85 -10.25 5.03
CA THR A 52 10.30 -9.92 6.36
C THR A 52 10.44 -8.45 6.74
N ALA A 53 11.11 -7.66 5.90
CA ALA A 53 11.28 -6.22 6.14
C ALA A 53 9.97 -5.46 6.01
N ASN A 54 9.83 -4.37 6.78
CA ASN A 54 8.72 -3.45 6.63
C ASN A 54 8.72 -2.84 5.22
N ARG A 55 7.54 -2.84 4.59
CA ARG A 55 7.32 -2.29 3.26
C ARG A 55 6.23 -1.22 3.32
N ALA A 56 6.50 -0.07 2.73
CA ALA A 56 5.50 0.98 2.54
C ALA A 56 4.95 0.90 1.11
N HIS A 57 3.64 0.82 0.99
CA HIS A 57 2.90 0.87 -0.26
C HIS A 57 2.05 2.13 -0.29
N SER A 58 2.27 2.98 -1.30
CA SER A 58 1.52 4.22 -1.49
C SER A 58 0.77 4.18 -2.80
N PHE A 59 -0.52 4.50 -2.74
CA PHE A 59 -1.42 4.43 -3.89
C PHE A 59 -2.50 5.49 -3.82
N LEU A 60 -3.19 5.69 -4.95
CA LEU A 60 -4.32 6.59 -5.10
C LEU A 60 -5.61 5.78 -5.16
N VAL A 61 -6.59 6.22 -4.36
CA VAL A 61 -7.96 5.72 -4.39
C VAL A 61 -8.85 6.81 -4.96
N GLN A 62 -9.53 6.52 -6.05
CA GLN A 62 -10.57 7.39 -6.60
C GLN A 62 -11.93 6.90 -6.14
N THR A 63 -12.71 7.80 -5.55
CA THR A 63 -14.05 7.50 -5.07
C THR A 63 -14.97 8.70 -5.25
N THR A 64 -16.25 8.50 -4.99
CA THR A 64 -17.29 9.51 -5.22
C THR A 64 -17.99 9.83 -3.91
N THR A 65 -18.23 11.10 -3.65
CA THR A 65 -19.00 11.61 -2.50
C THR A 65 -20.51 11.42 -2.67
N ALA A 66 -21.28 11.67 -1.59
CA ALA A 66 -22.75 11.61 -1.61
C ALA A 66 -23.38 12.57 -2.64
N ASP A 67 -22.75 13.70 -2.89
CA ASP A 67 -23.12 14.69 -3.92
C ASP A 67 -22.50 14.43 -5.30
N GLN A 68 -22.04 13.18 -5.53
CA GLN A 68 -21.53 12.66 -6.80
C GLN A 68 -20.28 13.41 -7.33
N GLN A 69 -19.46 13.94 -6.44
CA GLN A 69 -18.20 14.56 -6.82
C GLN A 69 -17.04 13.57 -6.66
N ASN A 70 -16.13 13.56 -7.63
CA ASN A 70 -14.96 12.69 -7.59
C ASN A 70 -13.91 13.25 -6.62
N ILE A 71 -13.40 12.37 -5.77
CA ILE A 71 -12.31 12.65 -4.83
C ILE A 71 -11.17 11.65 -5.03
N ASN A 72 -9.96 12.17 -4.99
CA ASN A 72 -8.71 11.43 -5.00
C ASN A 72 -8.15 11.40 -3.58
N ALA A 73 -8.08 10.20 -3.00
CA ALA A 73 -7.49 9.94 -1.71
C ALA A 73 -6.10 9.32 -1.89
N GLN A 74 -5.06 9.96 -1.38
CA GLN A 74 -3.71 9.38 -1.35
C GLN A 74 -3.49 8.65 -0.04
N VAL A 75 -3.19 7.37 -0.14
CA VAL A 75 -3.03 6.45 0.98
C VAL A 75 -1.60 5.93 1.03
N SER A 76 -1.06 5.74 2.23
CA SER A 76 0.17 5.02 2.48
C SER A 76 -0.06 3.98 3.57
N VAL A 77 0.22 2.73 3.25
CA VAL A 77 0.12 1.61 4.19
C VAL A 77 1.48 0.98 4.35
N THR A 78 1.92 0.83 5.60
CA THR A 78 3.15 0.11 5.94
C THR A 78 2.78 -1.23 6.54
N TYR A 79 3.28 -2.30 5.95
CA TYR A 79 3.04 -3.66 6.40
C TYR A 79 4.34 -4.47 6.42
N HIS A 80 4.32 -5.59 7.12
CA HIS A 80 5.36 -6.62 7.05
C HIS A 80 4.71 -8.00 7.06
N ILE A 81 5.48 -9.00 6.71
CA ILE A 81 5.05 -10.38 6.76
C ILE A 81 5.51 -10.96 8.11
N GLU A 82 4.55 -11.24 8.99
CA GLU A 82 4.77 -11.77 10.33
C GLU A 82 4.91 -13.29 10.29
N ASP A 83 4.01 -13.96 9.55
CA ASP A 83 4.05 -15.41 9.34
C ASP A 83 4.39 -15.73 7.89
N ALA A 84 5.67 -16.03 7.66
CA ALA A 84 6.20 -16.34 6.34
C ALA A 84 5.67 -17.68 5.78
N GLU A 85 5.30 -18.65 6.64
CA GLU A 85 4.74 -19.93 6.19
C GLU A 85 3.32 -19.75 5.69
N ALA A 86 2.48 -19.02 6.43
CA ALA A 86 1.14 -18.66 5.99
C ALA A 86 1.19 -17.83 4.70
N ALA A 87 2.08 -16.83 4.62
CA ALA A 87 2.22 -16.01 3.42
C ALA A 87 2.67 -16.81 2.19
N ALA A 88 3.59 -17.77 2.34
CA ALA A 88 4.04 -18.62 1.26
C ALA A 88 2.96 -19.59 0.73
N VAL A 89 1.90 -19.86 1.50
CA VAL A 89 0.75 -20.65 1.07
C VAL A 89 -0.26 -19.81 0.29
N HIS A 90 -0.45 -18.55 0.71
CA HIS A 90 -1.49 -17.68 0.16
C HIS A 90 -1.01 -16.81 -1.01
N TYR A 91 0.27 -16.50 -1.06
CA TYR A 91 0.89 -15.64 -2.06
C TYR A 91 2.03 -16.33 -2.78
N ASP A 92 2.28 -15.96 -4.04
CA ASP A 92 3.31 -16.59 -4.86
C ASP A 92 4.70 -15.98 -4.59
N PHE A 93 5.38 -16.54 -3.62
CA PHE A 93 6.78 -16.27 -3.29
C PHE A 93 7.74 -17.36 -3.82
N GLY A 94 7.30 -18.16 -4.78
CA GLY A 94 8.05 -19.29 -5.29
C GLY A 94 9.37 -18.88 -5.96
N LEU A 95 10.50 -19.26 -5.38
CA LEU A 95 11.83 -19.03 -5.92
C LEU A 95 12.28 -20.19 -6.83
N TYR A 96 11.86 -21.41 -6.53
CA TYR A 96 12.23 -22.60 -7.26
C TYR A 96 11.03 -23.53 -7.43
N PRO A 97 10.75 -24.06 -8.64
CA PRO A 97 11.58 -24.13 -9.86
C PRO A 97 11.55 -22.88 -10.76
N ARG A 98 10.98 -21.78 -10.34
CA ARG A 98 10.94 -20.53 -11.13
C ARG A 98 12.30 -19.80 -11.10
N GLU A 99 12.55 -19.03 -12.16
CA GLU A 99 13.71 -18.14 -12.25
C GLU A 99 13.47 -16.84 -11.47
N ALA A 100 14.56 -16.08 -11.25
CA ALA A 100 14.62 -14.88 -10.42
C ALA A 100 13.49 -13.86 -10.72
N GLY A 101 12.84 -13.34 -9.69
CA GLY A 101 11.80 -12.32 -9.76
C GLY A 101 10.44 -12.74 -9.18
N ALA A 102 10.32 -13.93 -8.62
CA ALA A 102 9.07 -14.47 -8.09
C ALA A 102 8.57 -13.76 -6.82
N ASP A 103 9.47 -13.22 -6.01
CA ASP A 103 9.16 -12.39 -4.84
C ASP A 103 8.37 -11.12 -5.21
N ALA A 104 8.57 -10.57 -6.40
CA ALA A 104 7.80 -9.46 -6.90
C ALA A 104 6.30 -9.78 -7.05
N GLN A 105 5.95 -11.01 -7.41
CA GLN A 105 4.54 -11.40 -7.62
C GLN A 105 3.80 -11.55 -6.30
N GLY A 106 4.38 -12.17 -5.28
CA GLY A 106 3.77 -12.28 -3.96
C GLY A 106 3.54 -10.91 -3.30
N LEU A 107 4.53 -10.02 -3.38
CA LEU A 107 4.39 -8.65 -2.88
C LEU A 107 3.31 -7.86 -3.64
N TRP A 108 3.24 -8.02 -4.96
CA TRP A 108 2.20 -7.38 -5.76
C TRP A 108 0.79 -7.84 -5.35
N GLN A 109 0.61 -9.14 -5.10
CA GLN A 109 -0.67 -9.69 -4.63
C GLN A 109 -1.07 -9.13 -3.25
N ILE A 110 -0.09 -8.92 -2.35
CA ILE A 110 -0.33 -8.27 -1.06
C ILE A 110 -0.69 -6.80 -1.27
N ASP A 111 0.06 -6.07 -2.11
CA ASP A 111 -0.20 -4.67 -2.44
C ASP A 111 -1.62 -4.48 -3.01
N GLU A 112 -2.08 -5.39 -3.88
CA GLU A 112 -3.44 -5.40 -4.44
C GLU A 112 -4.50 -5.66 -3.35
N THR A 113 -4.24 -6.62 -2.46
CA THR A 113 -5.15 -6.91 -1.35
C THR A 113 -5.29 -5.72 -0.40
N VAL A 114 -4.18 -5.09 -0.03
CA VAL A 114 -4.14 -3.87 0.80
C VAL A 114 -4.89 -2.73 0.12
N THR A 115 -4.67 -2.53 -1.18
CA THR A 115 -5.38 -1.52 -1.96
C THR A 115 -6.89 -1.76 -1.98
N ARG A 116 -7.33 -2.99 -2.15
CA ARG A 116 -8.76 -3.36 -2.17
C ARG A 116 -9.44 -3.12 -0.83
N ILE A 117 -8.79 -3.44 0.30
CA ILE A 117 -9.32 -3.16 1.65
C ILE A 117 -9.46 -1.65 1.86
N ALA A 118 -8.40 -0.89 1.54
CA ALA A 118 -8.42 0.57 1.65
C ALA A 118 -9.50 1.20 0.77
N PHE A 119 -9.63 0.74 -0.49
CA PHE A 119 -10.67 1.22 -1.40
C PHE A 119 -12.07 1.01 -0.82
N SER A 120 -12.37 -0.18 -0.33
CA SER A 120 -13.68 -0.50 0.25
C SER A 120 -14.00 0.38 1.46
N ALA A 121 -13.03 0.57 2.37
CA ALA A 121 -13.20 1.39 3.56
C ALA A 121 -13.40 2.88 3.21
N LEU A 122 -12.59 3.40 2.28
CA LEU A 122 -12.65 4.79 1.86
C LEU A 122 -13.91 5.09 1.03
N ALA A 123 -14.29 4.20 0.13
CA ALA A 123 -15.50 4.35 -0.68
C ALA A 123 -16.77 4.43 0.21
N SER A 124 -16.84 3.59 1.24
CA SER A 124 -17.94 3.64 2.20
C SER A 124 -17.93 4.96 3.00
N ALA A 125 -16.76 5.32 3.58
CA ALA A 125 -16.67 6.51 4.43
C ALA A 125 -16.88 7.82 3.67
N ILE A 126 -16.35 7.94 2.46
CA ILE A 126 -16.46 9.14 1.62
C ILE A 126 -17.82 9.21 0.93
N GLY A 127 -18.41 8.08 0.56
CA GLY A 127 -19.74 8.01 -0.05
C GLY A 127 -20.88 8.54 0.83
N GLU A 128 -20.67 8.62 2.15
CA GLU A 128 -21.61 9.19 3.11
C GLU A 128 -21.41 10.71 3.34
N MET A 129 -20.38 11.32 2.78
CA MET A 129 -20.02 12.72 2.99
C MET A 129 -20.30 13.56 1.76
N THR A 130 -20.58 14.86 1.97
CA THR A 130 -20.54 15.85 0.89
C THR A 130 -19.10 16.23 0.57
N LEU A 131 -18.85 16.79 -0.62
CA LEU A 131 -17.53 17.30 -1.00
C LEU A 131 -16.98 18.31 0.01
N THR A 132 -17.84 19.23 0.46
CA THR A 132 -17.48 20.26 1.44
C THR A 132 -17.03 19.62 2.77
N ASP A 133 -17.75 18.62 3.26
CA ASP A 133 -17.40 17.90 4.49
C ASP A 133 -16.09 17.12 4.33
N ALA A 134 -15.89 16.51 3.16
CA ALA A 134 -14.68 15.75 2.86
C ALA A 134 -13.42 16.63 2.85
N ILE A 135 -13.52 17.87 2.37
CA ILE A 135 -12.38 18.81 2.30
C ILE A 135 -12.17 19.55 3.64
N SER A 136 -13.24 19.84 4.39
CA SER A 136 -13.25 20.71 5.59
C SER A 136 -12.74 20.03 6.87
N GLY A 137 -11.74 19.14 6.81
CA GLY A 137 -11.11 18.57 8.01
C GLY A 137 -11.55 17.14 8.35
N SER A 138 -12.10 16.41 7.39
CA SER A 138 -12.45 14.98 7.58
C SER A 138 -11.24 14.03 7.50
N LEU A 139 -10.05 14.53 7.19
CA LEU A 139 -8.84 13.73 6.98
C LEU A 139 -8.58 12.76 8.15
N GLU A 140 -8.66 13.25 9.41
CA GLU A 140 -8.47 12.42 10.59
C GLU A 140 -9.60 11.40 10.79
N ARG A 141 -10.85 11.79 10.48
CA ARG A 141 -12.01 10.90 10.62
C ARG A 141 -11.93 9.76 9.62
N VAL A 142 -11.65 10.07 8.35
CA VAL A 142 -11.50 9.08 7.28
C VAL A 142 -10.25 8.22 7.52
N GLY A 143 -9.16 8.82 8.00
CA GLY A 143 -7.95 8.08 8.38
C GLY A 143 -8.20 7.05 9.49
N ARG A 144 -9.01 7.38 10.49
CA ARG A 144 -9.42 6.41 11.54
C ARG A 144 -10.23 5.25 10.99
N VAL A 145 -11.15 5.52 10.06
CA VAL A 145 -11.93 4.44 9.40
C VAL A 145 -11.00 3.50 8.64
N LEU A 146 -9.98 4.05 7.96
CA LEU A 146 -8.98 3.26 7.25
C LEU A 146 -8.21 2.34 8.20
N VAL A 147 -7.71 2.85 9.32
CA VAL A 147 -7.00 2.07 10.34
C VAL A 147 -7.90 0.96 10.91
N GLN A 148 -9.13 1.30 11.28
CA GLN A 148 -10.10 0.34 11.80
C GLN A 148 -10.43 -0.77 10.79
N ALA A 149 -10.50 -0.45 9.50
CA ALA A 149 -10.74 -1.43 8.45
C ALA A 149 -9.62 -2.48 8.38
N PHE A 150 -8.36 -2.05 8.50
CA PHE A 150 -7.23 -2.98 8.54
C PHE A 150 -7.14 -3.78 9.84
N GLU A 151 -7.48 -3.18 10.98
CA GLU A 151 -7.52 -3.87 12.28
C GLU A 151 -8.62 -4.93 12.34
N ALA A 152 -9.74 -4.69 11.68
CA ALA A 152 -10.90 -5.59 11.65
C ALA A 152 -10.79 -6.68 10.58
N ASP A 153 -9.81 -6.62 9.68
CA ASP A 153 -9.65 -7.60 8.59
C ASP A 153 -8.88 -8.84 9.09
N ASP A 154 -9.62 -9.81 9.61
CA ASP A 154 -9.05 -11.10 10.03
C ASP A 154 -8.51 -11.93 8.86
N GLN A 155 -9.00 -11.71 7.65
CA GLN A 155 -8.56 -12.44 6.47
C GLN A 155 -7.13 -12.04 6.08
N LEU A 156 -6.80 -10.74 6.09
CA LEU A 156 -5.44 -10.27 5.84
C LEU A 156 -4.47 -10.84 6.88
N ARG A 157 -4.86 -10.81 8.15
CA ARG A 157 -4.05 -11.36 9.25
C ARG A 157 -3.85 -12.87 9.12
N ALA A 158 -4.88 -13.61 8.71
CA ALA A 158 -4.79 -15.06 8.48
C ALA A 158 -3.83 -15.44 7.35
N THR A 159 -3.53 -14.52 6.42
CA THR A 159 -2.51 -14.71 5.37
C THR A 159 -1.08 -14.44 5.83
N GLY A 160 -0.87 -14.13 7.11
CA GLY A 160 0.44 -13.85 7.69
C GLY A 160 0.95 -12.43 7.46
N VAL A 161 0.11 -11.51 6.99
CA VAL A 161 0.47 -10.10 6.77
C VAL A 161 -0.04 -9.24 7.93
N ALA A 162 0.87 -8.48 8.54
CA ALA A 162 0.55 -7.53 9.60
C ALA A 162 0.72 -6.08 9.10
N VAL A 163 -0.32 -5.28 9.27
CA VAL A 163 -0.27 -3.85 8.98
C VAL A 163 0.28 -3.12 10.20
N VAL A 164 1.36 -2.39 10.00
CA VAL A 164 2.04 -1.60 11.05
C VAL A 164 1.42 -0.23 11.17
N ASP A 165 1.09 0.38 10.03
CA ASP A 165 0.60 1.75 9.96
C ASP A 165 -0.20 1.97 8.68
N ALA A 166 -1.29 2.71 8.77
CA ALA A 166 -2.12 3.08 7.63
C ALA A 166 -2.50 4.56 7.74
N ARG A 167 -2.12 5.36 6.74
CA ARG A 167 -2.31 6.82 6.75
C ARG A 167 -2.99 7.30 5.49
N LEU A 168 -3.96 8.15 5.68
CA LEU A 168 -4.50 9.00 4.62
C LEU A 168 -3.64 10.26 4.53
N LEU A 169 -2.91 10.42 3.44
CA LEU A 169 -1.96 11.53 3.25
C LEU A 169 -2.64 12.79 2.73
N SER A 170 -3.57 12.64 1.80
CA SER A 170 -4.32 13.76 1.24
C SER A 170 -5.68 13.31 0.73
N LEU A 171 -6.61 14.25 0.74
CA LEU A 171 -7.94 14.11 0.18
C LEU A 171 -8.20 15.34 -0.70
N ARG A 172 -8.33 15.14 -2.01
CA ARG A 172 -8.45 16.25 -2.97
C ARG A 172 -9.56 15.96 -3.96
N PRO A 173 -10.37 16.96 -4.31
CA PRO A 173 -11.30 16.83 -5.41
C PRO A 173 -10.54 16.67 -6.74
N ASP A 174 -11.25 16.26 -7.77
CA ASP A 174 -10.70 16.20 -9.12
C ASP A 174 -10.28 17.60 -9.59
N GLU A 175 -9.27 17.68 -10.47
CA GLU A 175 -8.67 18.96 -10.92
C GLU A 175 -9.69 19.96 -11.43
N GLY A 176 -10.73 19.50 -12.16
CA GLY A 176 -11.80 20.35 -12.68
C GLY A 176 -12.62 21.02 -11.56
N VAL A 177 -12.90 20.30 -10.51
CA VAL A 177 -13.65 20.80 -9.34
C VAL A 177 -12.73 21.69 -8.48
N GLU A 178 -11.49 21.29 -8.28
CA GLU A 178 -10.51 22.07 -7.52
C GLU A 178 -10.28 23.45 -8.14
N SER A 179 -10.15 23.52 -9.47
CA SER A 179 -10.00 24.80 -10.18
C SER A 179 -11.23 25.69 -10.04
N SER A 180 -12.44 25.12 -10.12
CA SER A 180 -13.70 25.83 -9.95
C SER A 180 -13.90 26.38 -8.52
N LEU A 181 -13.43 25.65 -7.51
CA LEU A 181 -13.47 26.10 -6.12
C LEU A 181 -12.42 27.17 -5.81
N ARG A 182 -11.30 27.16 -6.50
CA ARG A 182 -10.23 28.17 -6.34
C ARG A 182 -10.48 29.48 -7.07
N ALA A 183 -11.22 29.44 -8.19
CA ALA A 183 -11.47 30.62 -9.01
C ALA A 183 -12.06 31.80 -8.21
N PRO A 184 -13.17 31.68 -7.46
CA PRO A 184 -13.75 32.79 -6.70
C PRO A 184 -12.81 33.30 -5.58
N LEU A 185 -12.00 32.44 -4.99
CA LEU A 185 -11.03 32.84 -3.97
C LEU A 185 -9.90 33.68 -4.58
N LEU A 186 -9.41 33.29 -5.74
CA LEU A 186 -8.39 34.05 -6.48
C LEU A 186 -8.92 35.41 -6.92
N GLU A 187 -10.18 35.50 -7.40
CA GLU A 187 -10.82 36.76 -7.74
C GLU A 187 -10.97 37.70 -6.53
N GLN A 188 -11.33 37.15 -5.37
CA GLN A 188 -11.42 37.92 -4.13
C GLN A 188 -10.06 38.47 -3.71
N LEU A 189 -9.02 37.65 -3.69
CA LEU A 189 -7.65 38.05 -3.35
C LEU A 189 -7.11 39.10 -4.33
N GLN A 190 -7.43 38.98 -5.60
CA GLN A 190 -7.05 39.95 -6.61
C GLN A 190 -7.76 41.29 -6.44
N ALA A 191 -9.08 41.26 -6.14
CA ALA A 191 -9.85 42.44 -5.83
C ALA A 191 -9.36 43.15 -4.55
N GLU A 192 -8.95 42.41 -3.52
CA GLU A 192 -8.37 42.99 -2.30
C GLU A 192 -6.99 43.63 -2.59
N ALA A 193 -6.15 42.96 -3.36
CA ALA A 193 -4.84 43.47 -3.76
C ALA A 193 -4.97 44.78 -4.58
N ASP A 194 -5.91 44.82 -5.52
CA ASP A 194 -6.20 46.01 -6.31
C ASP A 194 -6.70 47.16 -5.45
N ARG A 195 -7.61 46.91 -4.51
CA ARG A 195 -8.06 47.94 -3.53
C ARG A 195 -6.90 48.48 -2.72
N ALA A 196 -6.04 47.62 -2.18
CA ALA A 196 -4.85 48.10 -1.44
C ALA A 196 -3.89 48.92 -2.27
N LEU A 197 -3.75 48.61 -3.56
CA LEU A 197 -2.95 49.39 -4.51
C LEU A 197 -3.58 50.76 -4.79
N TYR A 198 -4.88 50.85 -4.98
CA TYR A 198 -5.61 52.11 -5.18
C TYR A 198 -5.55 53.01 -3.94
N GLU A 199 -5.72 52.44 -2.74
CA GLU A 199 -5.59 53.17 -1.48
C GLU A 199 -4.18 53.75 -1.29
N ARG A 200 -3.13 52.98 -1.58
CA ARG A 200 -1.74 53.45 -1.52
C ARG A 200 -1.46 54.58 -2.52
N ARG A 201 -2.03 54.49 -3.72
CA ARG A 201 -1.88 55.57 -4.74
C ARG A 201 -2.64 56.81 -4.33
N ALA A 202 -3.82 56.69 -3.73
CA ALA A 202 -4.61 57.83 -3.26
C ALA A 202 -3.96 58.55 -2.08
N LEU A 203 -3.16 57.87 -1.26
CA LEU A 203 -2.41 58.49 -0.16
C LEU A 203 -1.05 59.12 -0.60
N ALA A 204 -0.62 58.82 -1.80
CA ALA A 204 0.67 59.33 -2.35
C ALA A 204 0.51 60.56 -3.24
N VAL A 205 -0.71 61.06 -3.42
CA VAL A 205 -1.08 62.31 -4.07
C VAL A 205 -1.45 63.36 -3.03
#